data_112f159b86fa4c06cd82acf9edeb6db9
#
_entry.id   112f159b86fa4c06cd82acf9edeb6db9
#
_cell.length_a   1.000
_cell.length_b   1.000
_cell.length_c   1.000
_cell.angle_alpha   90.00
_cell.angle_beta   90.00
_cell.angle_gamma   90.00
#
_symmetry.space_group_name_H-M   'P 1'
#
loop_
_entity.id
_entity.type
_entity.pdbx_description
1 polymer ?
#
loop_
_entity_poly.entity_id
_entity_poly.type
_entity_poly.pdbx_seq_one_letter_code
_entity_poly.pdbx_strand_id
1 'polypeptide(L)'
;MTGITYCTREQVQAALAQADTYRTNARIDAAIRTGAQQVEAATHRRFYPTTCTRYPEQRCVTRPVLWLDADYLEMISISSFAVDGVELVEDTDFFLRPDDGPPYTSLKLINTSSAGFSSDDRGMALTGEQGASATTRAAGSLAGAITSSATILTVSDSSLAGVGDLLTIGTERINVVGKTFTTSVTTLGANADASAATRSITVADGTLLREGEFIQTGAERMFIERIAGNVLTVRRAELGSQLSAHSTSDVVYAPRLLLVERGATGSTAASHSDAATILANDPPALVKEAALAYALVDLEQSKSAYGRVVGAGDNQMEAAGRGLDAIVKDLIAAHGRVRVGAA
;
A
#
# COMPACT_ATOMS: atom_id res chain seq x y z
N MET A 1 10.64 6.73 -9.44
CA MET A 1 10.16 6.08 -8.20
C MET A 1 8.66 5.96 -8.29
N THR A 2 8.15 4.74 -8.28
CA THR A 2 6.72 4.49 -8.06
C THR A 2 6.41 4.88 -6.63
N GLY A 3 5.52 5.85 -6.40
CA GLY A 3 5.14 6.28 -5.04
C GLY A 3 4.46 5.15 -4.27
N ILE A 4 4.55 5.18 -2.94
CA ILE A 4 3.81 4.27 -2.06
C ILE A 4 2.31 4.56 -2.22
N THR A 5 1.49 3.52 -2.20
CA THR A 5 0.04 3.64 -2.37
C THR A 5 -0.71 3.03 -1.18
N TYR A 6 -1.99 3.38 -1.02
CA TYR A 6 -2.83 2.89 0.07
C TYR A 6 -3.87 1.86 -0.39
N CYS A 7 -3.92 1.61 -1.69
CA CYS A 7 -4.64 0.49 -2.29
C CYS A 7 -3.77 -0.15 -3.38
N THR A 8 -4.04 -1.40 -3.72
CA THR A 8 -3.26 -2.16 -4.69
C THR A 8 -3.95 -2.19 -6.04
N ARG A 9 -3.16 -2.49 -7.11
CA ARG A 9 -3.69 -2.71 -8.45
C ARG A 9 -4.77 -3.79 -8.45
N GLU A 10 -4.54 -4.87 -7.72
CA GLU A 10 -5.43 -6.01 -7.65
C GLU A 10 -6.77 -5.65 -6.98
N GLN A 11 -6.75 -4.79 -5.96
CA GLN A 11 -7.98 -4.28 -5.33
C GLN A 11 -8.81 -3.45 -6.30
N VAL A 12 -8.16 -2.57 -7.08
CA VAL A 12 -8.86 -1.81 -8.13
C VAL A 12 -9.41 -2.74 -9.20
N GLN A 13 -8.62 -3.71 -9.66
CA GLN A 13 -9.06 -4.69 -10.66
C GLN A 13 -10.24 -5.53 -10.16
N ALA A 14 -10.23 -5.94 -8.89
CA ALA A 14 -11.34 -6.68 -8.29
C ALA A 14 -12.62 -5.83 -8.15
N ALA A 15 -12.49 -4.51 -7.94
CA ALA A 15 -13.61 -3.58 -7.82
C ALA A 15 -14.19 -3.14 -9.18
N LEU A 16 -13.40 -3.23 -10.27
CA LEU A 16 -13.87 -2.91 -11.60
C LEU A 16 -14.84 -3.97 -12.13
N ALA A 17 -15.85 -3.55 -12.89
CA ALA A 17 -16.69 -4.48 -13.62
C ALA A 17 -15.85 -5.24 -14.67
N GLN A 18 -16.25 -6.47 -14.99
CA GLN A 18 -15.53 -7.32 -15.97
C GLN A 18 -15.30 -6.61 -17.32
N ALA A 19 -16.26 -5.79 -17.76
CA ALA A 19 -16.14 -5.00 -18.99
C ALA A 19 -15.01 -3.95 -18.94
N ASP A 20 -14.54 -3.58 -17.76
CA ASP A 20 -13.50 -2.56 -17.54
C ASP A 20 -12.12 -3.14 -17.25
N THR A 21 -11.99 -4.45 -17.15
CA THR A 21 -10.72 -5.13 -16.86
C THR A 21 -9.69 -5.05 -17.99
N TYR A 22 -10.08 -4.56 -19.18
CA TYR A 22 -9.18 -4.31 -20.32
C TYR A 22 -8.21 -3.14 -20.09
N ARG A 23 -8.39 -2.35 -19.03
CA ARG A 23 -7.53 -1.19 -18.74
C ARG A 23 -6.09 -1.62 -18.52
N THR A 24 -5.17 -0.83 -19.08
CA THR A 24 -3.75 -1.14 -18.93
C THR A 24 -3.30 -0.99 -17.49
N ASN A 25 -2.42 -1.86 -17.03
CA ASN A 25 -1.81 -1.79 -15.70
C ASN A 25 -1.22 -0.40 -15.44
N ALA A 26 -0.54 0.20 -16.42
CA ALA A 26 0.03 1.54 -16.28
C ALA A 26 -1.01 2.63 -15.94
N ARG A 27 -2.23 2.53 -16.51
CA ARG A 27 -3.31 3.48 -16.21
C ARG A 27 -3.86 3.27 -14.81
N ILE A 28 -4.02 2.00 -14.38
CA ILE A 28 -4.44 1.67 -13.02
C ILE A 28 -3.38 2.14 -12.02
N ASP A 29 -2.10 1.88 -12.29
CA ASP A 29 -1.00 2.32 -11.42
C ASP A 29 -0.90 3.84 -11.30
N ALA A 30 -1.24 4.57 -12.36
CA ALA A 30 -1.36 6.03 -12.30
C ALA A 30 -2.51 6.46 -11.38
N ALA A 31 -3.67 5.82 -11.49
CA ALA A 31 -4.86 6.12 -10.70
C ALA A 31 -4.64 5.84 -9.21
N ILE A 32 -4.03 4.70 -8.83
CA ILE A 32 -3.75 4.39 -7.42
C ILE A 32 -2.75 5.37 -6.80
N ARG A 33 -1.76 5.83 -7.57
CA ARG A 33 -0.84 6.89 -7.10
C ARG A 33 -1.54 8.21 -6.90
N THR A 34 -2.39 8.61 -7.84
CA THR A 34 -3.21 9.81 -7.71
C THR A 34 -4.10 9.74 -6.48
N GLY A 35 -4.75 8.59 -6.25
CA GLY A 35 -5.59 8.35 -5.07
C GLY A 35 -4.81 8.49 -3.76
N ALA A 36 -3.61 7.92 -3.68
CA ALA A 36 -2.75 8.07 -2.50
C ALA A 36 -2.36 9.54 -2.24
N GLN A 37 -1.97 10.27 -3.29
CA GLN A 37 -1.63 11.69 -3.19
C GLN A 37 -2.83 12.55 -2.76
N GLN A 38 -4.03 12.24 -3.22
CA GLN A 38 -5.25 12.94 -2.82
C GLN A 38 -5.58 12.70 -1.34
N VAL A 39 -5.40 11.47 -0.84
CA VAL A 39 -5.53 11.16 0.58
C VAL A 39 -4.52 11.96 1.42
N GLU A 40 -3.25 11.97 1.02
CA GLU A 40 -2.21 12.74 1.71
C GLU A 40 -2.51 14.25 1.69
N ALA A 41 -2.97 14.77 0.55
CA ALA A 41 -3.35 16.18 0.42
C ALA A 41 -4.56 16.55 1.30
N ALA A 42 -5.56 15.65 1.40
CA ALA A 42 -6.76 15.88 2.21
C ALA A 42 -6.49 15.79 3.71
N THR A 43 -5.60 14.88 4.14
CA THR A 43 -5.33 14.62 5.55
C THR A 43 -4.11 15.38 6.08
N HIS A 44 -3.22 15.84 5.20
CA HIS A 44 -1.89 16.35 5.51
C HIS A 44 -1.04 15.34 6.33
N ARG A 45 -1.19 14.03 6.03
CA ARG A 45 -0.50 12.92 6.72
C ARG A 45 -0.04 11.87 5.73
N ARG A 46 1.03 11.14 6.10
CA ARG A 46 1.49 9.92 5.42
C ARG A 46 1.23 8.73 6.32
N PHE A 47 0.59 7.69 5.76
CA PHE A 47 0.19 6.50 6.53
C PHE A 47 1.13 5.31 6.25
N TYR A 48 2.42 5.59 6.12
CA TYR A 48 3.49 4.60 6.03
C TYR A 48 4.76 5.13 6.68
N PRO A 49 5.60 4.25 7.25
CA PRO A 49 6.84 4.65 7.88
C PRO A 49 7.89 5.08 6.84
N THR A 50 8.61 6.14 7.14
CA THR A 50 9.75 6.62 6.36
C THR A 50 10.90 6.92 7.31
N THR A 51 12.05 6.27 7.13
CA THR A 51 13.26 6.55 7.91
C THR A 51 13.98 7.76 7.31
N CYS A 52 14.19 8.79 8.10
CA CYS A 52 14.91 9.98 7.65
C CYS A 52 15.43 10.80 8.84
N THR A 53 16.39 11.68 8.54
CA THR A 53 16.80 12.74 9.46
C THR A 53 16.11 14.03 9.05
N ARG A 54 15.55 14.74 10.01
CA ARG A 54 14.92 16.05 9.86
C ARG A 54 15.60 17.07 10.75
N TYR A 55 15.48 18.33 10.36
CA TYR A 55 16.01 19.47 11.08
C TYR A 55 14.84 20.38 11.46
N PRO A 56 14.09 20.05 12.52
CA PRO A 56 12.96 20.86 12.95
C PRO A 56 13.44 22.21 13.47
N GLU A 57 12.66 23.24 13.22
CA GLU A 57 12.91 24.58 13.72
C GLU A 57 12.00 24.87 14.93
N GLN A 58 12.57 25.47 15.96
CA GLN A 58 11.77 25.92 17.08
C GLN A 58 11.12 27.26 16.79
N ARG A 59 9.80 27.26 16.69
CA ARG A 59 9.02 28.46 16.42
C ARG A 59 8.83 29.39 17.63
N CYS A 60 9.10 28.91 18.85
CA CYS A 60 8.91 29.67 20.07
C CYS A 60 9.97 29.31 21.12
N VAL A 61 10.92 30.17 21.33
CA VAL A 61 12.09 29.99 22.22
C VAL A 61 11.73 29.86 23.70
N THR A 62 10.53 30.29 24.10
CA THR A 62 10.11 30.33 25.52
C THR A 62 9.40 29.08 26.00
N ARG A 63 9.12 28.11 25.13
CA ARG A 63 8.43 26.88 25.50
C ARG A 63 9.37 25.67 25.37
N PRO A 64 9.42 24.80 26.38
CA PRO A 64 10.23 23.58 26.34
C PRO A 64 9.58 22.48 25.46
N VAL A 65 8.86 22.88 24.41
CA VAL A 65 8.11 21.96 23.51
C VAL A 65 8.47 22.26 22.09
N LEU A 66 8.96 21.24 21.40
CA LEU A 66 9.19 21.22 19.96
C LEU A 66 8.01 20.50 19.28
N TRP A 67 7.29 21.19 18.40
CA TRP A 67 6.17 20.63 17.67
C TRP A 67 6.68 19.92 16.42
N LEU A 68 6.28 18.65 16.26
CA LEU A 68 6.67 17.77 15.15
C LEU A 68 5.56 17.62 14.09
N ASP A 69 4.45 18.30 14.30
CA ASP A 69 3.26 18.16 13.47
C ASP A 69 3.22 19.09 12.24
N ALA A 70 4.23 19.95 12.06
CA ALA A 70 4.37 20.74 10.85
C ALA A 70 4.86 19.86 9.68
N ASP A 71 4.26 20.03 8.50
CA ASP A 71 4.75 19.46 7.23
C ASP A 71 5.01 17.93 7.23
N TYR A 72 4.08 17.13 7.73
CA TYR A 72 4.18 15.66 7.77
C TYR A 72 5.30 15.13 8.68
N LEU A 73 5.66 15.85 9.74
CA LEU A 73 6.75 15.52 10.64
C LEU A 73 6.35 14.63 11.83
N GLU A 74 5.15 14.06 11.85
CA GLU A 74 4.77 13.10 12.90
C GLU A 74 5.78 11.96 12.95
N MET A 75 6.21 11.61 14.17
CA MET A 75 7.17 10.53 14.39
C MET A 75 6.48 9.28 14.90
N ILE A 76 6.85 8.15 14.34
CA ILE A 76 6.49 6.82 14.83
C ILE A 76 7.49 6.41 15.93
N SER A 77 8.77 6.67 15.67
CA SER A 77 9.86 6.42 16.63
C SER A 77 10.99 7.40 16.40
N ILE A 78 11.78 7.65 17.44
CA ILE A 78 13.02 8.42 17.36
C ILE A 78 14.18 7.47 17.66
N SER A 79 15.16 7.43 16.77
CA SER A 79 16.40 6.69 17.00
C SER A 79 17.55 7.56 17.49
N SER A 80 17.50 8.87 17.20
CA SER A 80 18.49 9.86 17.65
C SER A 80 17.88 11.26 17.60
N PHE A 81 18.14 12.05 18.65
CA PHE A 81 17.86 13.48 18.68
C PHE A 81 19.07 14.23 19.20
N ALA A 82 19.68 15.04 18.35
CA ALA A 82 20.83 15.85 18.70
C ALA A 82 20.50 17.35 18.61
N VAL A 83 21.02 18.13 19.57
CA VAL A 83 20.94 19.59 19.60
C VAL A 83 22.37 20.14 19.64
N ASP A 84 22.73 20.94 18.65
CA ASP A 84 24.07 21.51 18.47
C ASP A 84 25.19 20.46 18.55
N GLY A 85 24.89 19.26 17.99
CA GLY A 85 25.80 18.12 17.98
C GLY A 85 25.85 17.31 19.27
N VAL A 86 25.08 17.67 20.30
CA VAL A 86 24.96 16.93 21.55
C VAL A 86 23.73 16.04 21.49
N GLU A 87 23.92 14.72 21.67
CA GLU A 87 22.82 13.74 21.68
C GLU A 87 22.02 13.83 22.97
N LEU A 88 20.69 13.92 22.84
CA LEU A 88 19.75 13.92 23.96
C LEU A 88 19.13 12.52 24.11
N VAL A 89 18.89 12.12 25.35
CA VAL A 89 18.39 10.79 25.72
C VAL A 89 16.91 10.89 26.10
N GLU A 90 16.07 10.06 25.46
CA GLU A 90 14.66 9.93 25.81
C GLU A 90 14.51 9.49 27.28
N ASP A 91 13.47 9.97 27.95
CA ASP A 91 13.16 9.79 29.38
C ASP A 91 14.18 10.41 30.36
N THR A 92 15.28 10.96 29.85
CA THR A 92 16.29 11.67 30.68
C THR A 92 16.29 13.17 30.33
N ASP A 93 16.35 13.52 29.07
CA ASP A 93 16.40 14.90 28.59
C ASP A 93 15.08 15.38 28.00
N PHE A 94 14.34 14.46 27.38
CA PHE A 94 13.06 14.74 26.76
C PHE A 94 12.11 13.54 26.82
N PHE A 95 10.82 13.79 26.56
CA PHE A 95 9.83 12.76 26.29
C PHE A 95 8.95 13.16 25.12
N LEU A 96 8.40 12.13 24.46
CA LEU A 96 7.52 12.25 23.33
C LEU A 96 6.06 12.41 23.75
N ARG A 97 5.27 13.09 22.93
CA ARG A 97 3.84 13.31 23.16
C ARG A 97 3.02 13.02 21.89
N PRO A 98 1.84 12.43 22.03
CA PRO A 98 1.13 12.03 23.27
C PRO A 98 1.81 10.85 23.99
N ASP A 99 1.51 10.66 25.28
CA ASP A 99 2.08 9.59 26.10
C ASP A 99 1.57 8.18 25.76
N ASP A 100 0.42 8.11 25.12
CA ASP A 100 -0.26 6.87 24.76
C ASP A 100 0.22 6.26 23.42
N GLY A 101 1.33 6.76 22.92
CA GLY A 101 2.04 6.17 21.78
C GLY A 101 1.95 6.92 20.46
N PRO A 102 2.56 6.35 19.40
CA PRO A 102 2.63 7.00 18.09
C PRO A 102 1.25 7.13 17.41
N PRO A 103 1.11 8.14 16.53
CA PRO A 103 2.17 9.05 16.10
C PRO A 103 2.43 10.16 17.12
N TYR A 104 3.72 10.43 17.38
CA TYR A 104 4.13 11.53 18.24
C TYR A 104 4.11 12.86 17.48
N THR A 105 3.48 13.86 18.08
CA THR A 105 3.27 15.19 17.48
C THR A 105 4.11 16.28 18.12
N SER A 106 4.72 16.02 19.27
CA SER A 106 5.64 16.95 19.91
C SER A 106 6.66 16.23 20.80
N LEU A 107 7.76 16.93 21.04
CA LEU A 107 8.82 16.55 21.95
C LEU A 107 8.93 17.62 23.03
N LYS A 108 8.97 17.22 24.30
CA LYS A 108 9.07 18.14 25.43
C LYS A 108 10.33 17.88 26.23
N LEU A 109 11.14 18.90 26.46
CA LEU A 109 12.30 18.83 27.34
C LEU A 109 11.87 18.64 28.80
N ILE A 110 12.65 17.85 29.54
CA ILE A 110 12.47 17.62 30.96
C ILE A 110 13.06 18.79 31.72
N ASN A 111 12.33 19.36 32.68
CA ASN A 111 12.74 20.56 33.40
C ASN A 111 14.04 20.41 34.23
N THR A 112 14.44 19.18 34.54
CA THR A 112 15.69 18.87 35.28
C THR A 112 16.88 18.69 34.34
N SER A 113 16.65 18.57 33.02
CA SER A 113 17.72 18.53 32.03
C SER A 113 18.34 19.92 31.83
N SER A 114 19.66 19.95 31.66
CA SER A 114 20.35 21.18 31.25
C SER A 114 20.21 21.45 29.72
N ALA A 115 19.54 20.55 29.01
CA ALA A 115 19.35 20.65 27.56
C ALA A 115 18.40 21.79 27.20
N GLY A 116 18.69 22.48 26.10
CA GLY A 116 17.84 23.49 25.49
C GLY A 116 17.61 23.16 24.01
N PHE A 117 16.66 23.81 23.39
CA PHE A 117 16.53 23.75 21.94
C PHE A 117 17.44 24.78 21.28
N SER A 118 18.02 24.43 20.13
CA SER A 118 18.83 25.36 19.35
C SER A 118 17.96 26.34 18.55
N SER A 119 18.44 27.58 18.45
CA SER A 119 17.88 28.57 17.52
C SER A 119 18.64 28.63 16.19
N ASP A 120 19.73 27.87 16.07
CA ASP A 120 20.58 27.88 14.89
C ASP A 120 19.97 27.05 13.74
N ASP A 121 20.20 27.51 12.53
CA ASP A 121 19.81 26.75 11.33
C ASP A 121 20.40 25.33 11.38
N ARG A 122 19.54 24.31 11.33
CA ARG A 122 19.92 22.90 11.47
C ARG A 122 20.60 22.54 12.78
N GLY A 123 20.47 23.37 13.82
CA GLY A 123 21.00 23.08 15.15
C GLY A 123 20.32 21.90 15.82
N MET A 124 19.15 21.50 15.36
CA MET A 124 18.44 20.29 15.83
C MET A 124 18.38 19.24 14.74
N ALA A 125 18.87 18.03 15.01
CA ALA A 125 18.82 16.88 14.11
C ALA A 125 18.01 15.74 14.74
N LEU A 126 16.88 15.41 14.12
CA LEU A 126 15.96 14.37 14.56
C LEU A 126 15.96 13.22 13.55
N THR A 127 16.43 12.05 13.94
CA THR A 127 16.48 10.83 13.13
C THR A 127 15.51 9.80 13.68
N GLY A 128 14.76 9.16 12.79
CA GLY A 128 13.81 8.13 13.19
C GLY A 128 12.83 7.76 12.08
N GLU A 129 11.77 7.09 12.45
CA GLU A 129 10.67 6.74 11.56
C GLU A 129 9.56 7.79 11.65
N GLN A 130 9.20 8.33 10.50
CA GLN A 130 8.11 9.30 10.34
C GLN A 130 6.90 8.64 9.71
N GLY A 131 5.72 9.13 10.08
CA GLY A 131 4.45 8.71 9.52
C GLY A 131 3.33 8.76 10.55
N ALA A 132 2.10 8.70 10.08
CA ALA A 132 0.91 8.65 10.93
C ALA A 132 0.50 7.22 11.31
N SER A 133 1.08 6.21 10.69
CA SER A 133 0.82 4.80 10.98
C SER A 133 2.02 3.93 10.59
N ALA A 134 2.31 2.92 11.42
CA ALA A 134 3.24 1.83 11.14
C ALA A 134 2.56 0.46 11.29
N THR A 135 1.23 0.43 11.27
CA THR A 135 0.46 -0.82 11.37
C THR A 135 0.77 -1.72 10.18
N THR A 136 0.95 -3.01 10.43
CA THR A 136 1.24 -3.99 9.40
C THR A 136 0.27 -5.17 9.48
N ARG A 137 0.06 -5.84 8.35
CA ARG A 137 -0.65 -7.11 8.23
C ARG A 137 0.29 -8.20 7.72
N ALA A 138 -0.02 -9.45 8.02
CA ALA A 138 0.71 -10.57 7.45
C ALA A 138 0.55 -10.58 5.91
N ALA A 139 1.65 -10.80 5.21
CA ALA A 139 1.70 -10.88 3.75
C ALA A 139 2.42 -12.16 3.27
N GLY A 140 2.38 -13.23 4.07
CA GLY A 140 2.97 -14.53 3.75
C GLY A 140 4.45 -14.61 4.09
N SER A 141 5.20 -15.33 3.27
CA SER A 141 6.64 -15.55 3.42
C SER A 141 7.34 -15.58 2.06
N LEU A 142 8.64 -15.42 2.07
CA LEU A 142 9.47 -15.69 0.90
C LEU A 142 9.42 -17.18 0.53
N ALA A 143 9.36 -17.47 -0.75
CA ALA A 143 9.52 -18.83 -1.31
C ALA A 143 10.87 -18.92 -2.04
N GLY A 144 11.94 -18.66 -1.29
CA GLY A 144 13.33 -18.67 -1.72
C GLY A 144 14.12 -17.51 -1.12
N ALA A 145 15.41 -17.75 -0.83
CA ALA A 145 16.30 -16.73 -0.32
C ALA A 145 16.59 -15.66 -1.39
N ILE A 146 16.79 -14.41 -0.96
CA ILE A 146 17.11 -13.29 -1.85
C ILE A 146 18.35 -12.54 -1.36
N THR A 147 19.10 -12.00 -2.31
CA THR A 147 20.25 -11.11 -2.03
C THR A 147 19.78 -9.67 -1.85
N SER A 148 20.63 -8.81 -1.31
CA SER A 148 20.35 -7.36 -1.16
C SER A 148 20.15 -6.64 -2.49
N SER A 149 20.63 -7.17 -3.61
CA SER A 149 20.49 -6.60 -4.95
C SER A 149 19.36 -7.21 -5.79
N ALA A 150 18.65 -8.23 -5.28
CA ALA A 150 17.56 -8.86 -6.00
C ALA A 150 16.39 -7.88 -6.19
N THR A 151 15.90 -7.77 -7.41
CA THR A 151 14.74 -6.93 -7.79
C THR A 151 13.47 -7.76 -8.01
N ILE A 152 13.56 -9.06 -7.74
CA ILE A 152 12.49 -10.03 -7.88
C ILE A 152 12.40 -10.83 -6.59
N LEU A 153 11.18 -10.95 -6.07
CA LEU A 153 10.84 -11.81 -4.93
C LEU A 153 9.86 -12.89 -5.38
N THR A 154 10.03 -14.12 -4.88
CA THR A 154 8.99 -15.14 -4.98
C THR A 154 8.30 -15.25 -3.63
N VAL A 155 6.96 -15.15 -3.61
CA VAL A 155 6.14 -15.22 -2.40
C VAL A 155 5.34 -16.52 -2.35
N SER A 156 5.04 -16.98 -1.14
CA SER A 156 4.24 -18.20 -0.92
C SER A 156 2.77 -18.01 -1.30
N ASP A 157 2.28 -16.76 -1.24
CA ASP A 157 0.88 -16.41 -1.49
C ASP A 157 0.79 -15.03 -2.14
N SER A 158 0.28 -14.97 -3.37
CA SER A 158 0.15 -13.72 -4.12
C SER A 158 -1.14 -12.95 -3.82
N SER A 159 -2.09 -13.54 -3.09
CA SER A 159 -3.31 -12.84 -2.66
C SER A 159 -3.03 -11.80 -1.56
N LEU A 160 -1.95 -12.00 -0.80
CA LEU A 160 -1.61 -11.21 0.38
C LEU A 160 -0.74 -9.99 0.08
N ALA A 161 -0.11 -9.92 -1.10
CA ALA A 161 0.73 -8.80 -1.51
C ALA A 161 0.34 -8.32 -2.91
N GLY A 162 0.05 -7.04 -3.07
CA GLY A 162 -0.39 -6.41 -4.31
C GLY A 162 0.62 -5.42 -4.88
N VAL A 163 0.45 -5.03 -6.14
CA VAL A 163 1.24 -3.94 -6.73
C VAL A 163 0.83 -2.62 -6.08
N GLY A 164 1.81 -1.93 -5.52
CA GLY A 164 1.62 -0.72 -4.72
C GLY A 164 1.76 -0.94 -3.21
N ASP A 165 1.76 -2.20 -2.73
CA ASP A 165 2.03 -2.48 -1.31
C ASP A 165 3.48 -2.13 -0.95
N LEU A 166 3.64 -1.58 0.24
CA LEU A 166 4.92 -1.45 0.93
C LEU A 166 5.10 -2.66 1.84
N LEU A 167 5.99 -3.56 1.47
CA LEU A 167 6.32 -4.75 2.25
C LEU A 167 7.46 -4.46 3.22
N THR A 168 7.50 -5.20 4.33
CA THR A 168 8.59 -5.19 5.32
C THR A 168 9.08 -6.62 5.54
N ILE A 169 10.40 -6.83 5.40
CA ILE A 169 11.08 -8.08 5.71
C ILE A 169 12.25 -7.74 6.67
N GLY A 170 12.14 -8.18 7.92
CA GLY A 170 13.06 -7.70 8.96
C GLY A 170 12.92 -6.18 9.15
N THR A 171 14.00 -5.44 8.88
CA THR A 171 14.02 -3.97 8.95
C THR A 171 13.94 -3.30 7.57
N GLU A 172 13.99 -4.06 6.49
CA GLU A 172 13.93 -3.53 5.14
C GLU A 172 12.50 -3.31 4.69
N ARG A 173 12.24 -2.18 4.06
CA ARG A 173 10.99 -1.87 3.36
C ARG A 173 11.18 -1.99 1.86
N ILE A 174 10.22 -2.59 1.20
CA ILE A 174 10.28 -3.02 -0.20
C ILE A 174 8.97 -2.62 -0.88
N ASN A 175 9.04 -1.84 -1.95
CA ASN A 175 7.86 -1.43 -2.72
C ASN A 175 7.58 -2.41 -3.86
N VAL A 176 6.36 -2.93 -3.95
CA VAL A 176 5.93 -3.83 -5.03
C VAL A 176 5.52 -3.02 -6.25
N VAL A 177 6.24 -3.18 -7.36
CA VAL A 177 6.02 -2.42 -8.61
C VAL A 177 5.42 -3.26 -9.73
N GLY A 178 5.39 -4.58 -9.58
CA GLY A 178 4.80 -5.47 -10.59
C GLY A 178 4.63 -6.90 -10.10
N LYS A 179 3.82 -7.66 -10.83
CA LYS A 179 3.63 -9.12 -10.66
C LYS A 179 3.65 -9.81 -12.01
N THR A 180 4.14 -11.05 -12.04
CA THR A 180 4.17 -11.89 -13.25
C THR A 180 3.58 -13.27 -13.02
N PHE A 181 2.90 -13.81 -14.03
CA PHE A 181 2.31 -15.16 -14.05
C PHE A 181 3.32 -16.18 -14.58
N THR A 182 4.48 -16.28 -13.97
CA THR A 182 5.55 -17.21 -14.41
C THR A 182 5.75 -18.39 -13.48
N THR A 183 5.13 -18.37 -12.29
CA THR A 183 5.24 -19.46 -11.32
C THR A 183 4.18 -20.52 -11.62
N SER A 184 4.60 -21.68 -12.16
CA SER A 184 3.76 -22.84 -12.27
C SER A 184 3.43 -23.37 -10.87
N VAL A 185 2.13 -23.53 -10.57
CA VAL A 185 1.66 -23.92 -9.24
C VAL A 185 1.06 -25.33 -9.28
N THR A 186 0.21 -25.62 -10.26
CA THR A 186 -0.47 -26.89 -10.43
C THR A 186 -0.85 -27.09 -11.90
N THR A 187 -1.62 -28.12 -12.21
CA THR A 187 -2.19 -28.35 -13.54
C THR A 187 -3.70 -28.51 -13.45
N LEU A 188 -4.41 -28.43 -14.55
CA LEU A 188 -5.83 -28.78 -14.60
C LEU A 188 -6.04 -30.29 -14.41
N GLY A 189 -7.00 -30.64 -13.58
CA GLY A 189 -7.42 -32.03 -13.32
C GLY A 189 -8.54 -32.51 -14.25
N ALA A 190 -9.20 -31.59 -14.95
CA ALA A 190 -10.26 -31.88 -15.92
C ALA A 190 -10.29 -30.84 -17.03
N ASN A 191 -10.91 -31.20 -18.16
CA ASN A 191 -11.14 -30.25 -19.24
C ASN A 191 -12.13 -29.15 -18.81
N ALA A 192 -11.93 -27.94 -19.31
CA ALA A 192 -12.85 -26.81 -19.19
C ALA A 192 -13.20 -26.27 -20.57
N ASP A 193 -14.48 -26.10 -20.85
CA ASP A 193 -14.93 -25.55 -22.12
C ASP A 193 -14.77 -24.02 -22.18
N ALA A 194 -14.92 -23.44 -23.38
CA ALA A 194 -14.87 -21.99 -23.58
C ALA A 194 -16.24 -21.36 -23.30
N SER A 195 -16.80 -21.61 -22.11
CA SER A 195 -18.10 -21.07 -21.69
C SER A 195 -17.95 -20.19 -20.44
N ALA A 196 -18.48 -18.98 -20.46
CA ALA A 196 -18.53 -18.10 -19.29
C ALA A 196 -19.44 -18.67 -18.18
N ALA A 197 -20.34 -19.62 -18.50
CA ALA A 197 -21.17 -20.31 -17.52
C ALA A 197 -20.37 -21.37 -16.76
N THR A 198 -19.24 -21.85 -17.30
CA THR A 198 -18.36 -22.84 -16.66
C THR A 198 -17.46 -22.11 -15.66
N ARG A 199 -17.97 -21.96 -14.44
CA ARG A 199 -17.28 -21.32 -13.32
C ARG A 199 -16.55 -22.30 -12.42
N SER A 200 -16.77 -23.59 -12.60
CA SER A 200 -16.14 -24.66 -11.83
C SER A 200 -14.96 -25.23 -12.60
N ILE A 201 -13.76 -25.08 -12.07
CA ILE A 201 -12.51 -25.57 -12.66
C ILE A 201 -11.88 -26.57 -11.70
N THR A 202 -11.57 -27.77 -12.19
CA THR A 202 -10.90 -28.81 -11.39
C THR A 202 -9.39 -28.71 -11.64
N VAL A 203 -8.59 -28.67 -10.57
CA VAL A 203 -7.12 -28.70 -10.60
C VAL A 203 -6.60 -30.00 -10.00
N ALA A 204 -5.35 -30.35 -10.27
CA ALA A 204 -4.70 -31.54 -9.72
C ALA A 204 -4.47 -31.40 -8.21
N ASP A 205 -4.10 -30.19 -7.75
CA ASP A 205 -3.91 -29.89 -6.32
C ASP A 205 -4.38 -28.46 -6.01
N GLY A 206 -5.53 -28.34 -5.36
CA GLY A 206 -6.11 -27.07 -4.94
C GLY A 206 -5.46 -26.48 -3.68
N THR A 207 -4.72 -27.29 -2.90
CA THR A 207 -4.06 -26.82 -1.67
C THR A 207 -2.92 -25.85 -1.95
N LEU A 208 -2.41 -25.83 -3.17
CA LEU A 208 -1.36 -24.94 -3.64
C LEU A 208 -1.87 -23.57 -4.06
N LEU A 209 -3.19 -23.38 -4.14
CA LEU A 209 -3.83 -22.13 -4.57
C LEU A 209 -4.51 -21.43 -3.39
N ARG A 210 -4.85 -20.16 -3.56
CA ARG A 210 -5.51 -19.35 -2.53
C ARG A 210 -6.73 -18.64 -3.10
N GLU A 211 -7.78 -18.50 -2.29
CA GLU A 211 -8.92 -17.65 -2.61
C GLU A 211 -8.44 -16.20 -2.74
N GLY A 212 -8.96 -15.48 -3.73
CA GLY A 212 -8.52 -14.12 -4.06
C GLY A 212 -7.30 -14.03 -4.98
N GLU A 213 -6.64 -15.15 -5.34
CA GLU A 213 -5.59 -15.15 -6.35
C GLU A 213 -6.17 -15.05 -7.77
N PHE A 214 -5.45 -14.34 -8.63
CA PHE A 214 -5.60 -14.53 -10.08
C PHE A 214 -4.73 -15.71 -10.50
N ILE A 215 -5.24 -16.53 -11.42
CA ILE A 215 -4.48 -17.60 -12.07
C ILE A 215 -4.51 -17.42 -13.58
N GLN A 216 -3.56 -18.01 -14.26
CA GLN A 216 -3.47 -18.04 -15.72
C GLN A 216 -3.29 -19.47 -16.23
N THR A 217 -4.10 -19.84 -17.21
CA THR A 217 -3.96 -21.10 -17.97
C THR A 217 -3.97 -20.75 -19.46
N GLY A 218 -2.89 -21.12 -20.17
CA GLY A 218 -2.70 -20.60 -21.53
C GLY A 218 -2.65 -19.06 -21.55
N ALA A 219 -3.55 -18.45 -22.31
CA ALA A 219 -3.69 -16.99 -22.38
C ALA A 219 -4.83 -16.45 -21.50
N GLU A 220 -5.68 -17.33 -20.95
CA GLU A 220 -6.80 -16.91 -20.12
C GLU A 220 -6.39 -16.68 -18.68
N ARG A 221 -6.90 -15.60 -18.10
CA ARG A 221 -6.78 -15.26 -16.68
C ARG A 221 -8.12 -15.44 -16.00
N MET A 222 -8.08 -16.01 -14.79
CA MET A 222 -9.25 -16.31 -14.00
C MET A 222 -9.00 -15.80 -12.57
N PHE A 223 -10.06 -15.35 -11.90
CA PHE A 223 -10.02 -14.95 -10.49
C PHE A 223 -10.65 -16.06 -9.65
N ILE A 224 -9.96 -16.53 -8.63
CA ILE A 224 -10.45 -17.58 -7.72
C ILE A 224 -11.33 -16.94 -6.66
N GLU A 225 -12.63 -17.24 -6.72
CA GLU A 225 -13.61 -16.78 -5.71
C GLU A 225 -13.68 -17.73 -4.52
N ARG A 226 -13.57 -19.05 -4.77
CA ARG A 226 -13.67 -20.07 -3.73
C ARG A 226 -12.88 -21.33 -4.11
N ILE A 227 -12.38 -22.03 -3.10
CA ILE A 227 -11.72 -23.34 -3.23
C ILE A 227 -12.44 -24.39 -2.39
N ALA A 228 -12.80 -25.51 -3.01
CA ALA A 228 -13.40 -26.66 -2.35
C ALA A 228 -12.62 -27.93 -2.74
N GLY A 229 -11.57 -28.25 -1.95
CA GLY A 229 -10.64 -29.32 -2.32
C GLY A 229 -9.90 -28.97 -3.63
N ASN A 230 -10.04 -29.81 -4.63
CA ASN A 230 -9.44 -29.57 -5.95
C ASN A 230 -10.38 -28.85 -6.95
N VAL A 231 -11.53 -28.38 -6.48
CA VAL A 231 -12.50 -27.67 -7.32
C VAL A 231 -12.47 -26.17 -6.97
N LEU A 232 -12.18 -25.35 -7.98
CA LEU A 232 -12.16 -23.89 -7.89
C LEU A 232 -13.46 -23.33 -8.43
N THR A 233 -14.06 -22.37 -7.72
CA THR A 233 -15.07 -21.49 -8.32
C THR A 233 -14.36 -20.22 -8.79
N VAL A 234 -14.46 -19.94 -10.09
CA VAL A 234 -13.68 -18.83 -10.71
C VAL A 234 -14.56 -17.88 -11.52
N ARG A 235 -14.12 -16.64 -11.63
CA ARG A 235 -14.53 -15.75 -12.70
C ARG A 235 -13.57 -15.93 -13.88
N ARG A 236 -14.11 -16.15 -15.07
CA ARG A 236 -13.37 -16.43 -16.29
C ARG A 236 -13.09 -15.15 -17.07
N ALA A 237 -12.09 -15.20 -17.97
CA ALA A 237 -11.73 -14.10 -18.88
C ALA A 237 -11.43 -12.76 -18.17
N GLU A 238 -10.77 -12.82 -17.05
CA GLU A 238 -10.40 -11.63 -16.24
C GLU A 238 -9.19 -10.88 -16.83
N LEU A 239 -8.99 -9.65 -16.38
CA LEU A 239 -7.83 -8.78 -16.72
C LEU A 239 -7.66 -8.62 -18.25
N GLY A 240 -8.77 -8.52 -18.99
CA GLY A 240 -8.75 -8.34 -20.44
C GLY A 240 -8.30 -9.58 -21.23
N SER A 241 -8.24 -10.75 -20.62
CA SER A 241 -7.96 -12.00 -21.32
C SER A 241 -9.19 -12.51 -22.07
N GLN A 242 -8.96 -13.41 -23.03
CA GLN A 242 -10.05 -14.04 -23.78
C GLN A 242 -10.41 -15.37 -23.16
N LEU A 243 -11.71 -15.66 -23.15
CA LEU A 243 -12.25 -16.96 -22.75
C LEU A 243 -11.76 -18.04 -23.72
N SER A 244 -11.21 -19.13 -23.20
CA SER A 244 -10.70 -20.24 -24.00
C SER A 244 -11.01 -21.60 -23.37
N ALA A 245 -11.02 -22.65 -24.21
CA ALA A 245 -11.10 -24.02 -23.73
C ALA A 245 -9.72 -24.46 -23.22
N HIS A 246 -9.72 -25.28 -22.19
CA HIS A 246 -8.52 -25.84 -21.59
C HIS A 246 -8.61 -27.35 -21.46
N SER A 247 -7.48 -28.02 -21.59
CA SER A 247 -7.37 -29.47 -21.48
C SER A 247 -6.85 -29.89 -20.12
N THR A 248 -7.18 -31.11 -19.73
CA THR A 248 -6.54 -31.79 -18.58
C THR A 248 -5.01 -31.71 -18.71
N SER A 249 -4.32 -31.45 -17.61
CA SER A 249 -2.88 -31.26 -17.52
C SER A 249 -2.33 -29.92 -18.05
N ASP A 250 -3.16 -29.00 -18.55
CA ASP A 250 -2.71 -27.63 -18.84
C ASP A 250 -2.18 -26.99 -17.55
N VAL A 251 -1.06 -26.28 -17.67
CA VAL A 251 -0.37 -25.68 -16.53
C VAL A 251 -1.14 -24.47 -16.02
N VAL A 252 -1.28 -24.40 -14.70
CA VAL A 252 -1.86 -23.26 -13.97
C VAL A 252 -0.73 -22.43 -13.36
N TYR A 253 -0.66 -21.16 -13.73
CA TYR A 253 0.32 -20.20 -13.21
C TYR A 253 -0.35 -19.25 -12.22
N ALA A 254 0.37 -18.89 -11.15
CA ALA A 254 -0.04 -17.83 -10.23
C ALA A 254 0.99 -16.67 -10.25
N PRO A 255 0.57 -15.41 -9.99
CA PRO A 255 1.45 -14.24 -10.04
C PRO A 255 2.28 -14.10 -8.75
N ARG A 256 3.03 -15.13 -8.37
CA ARG A 256 3.82 -15.18 -7.13
C ARG A 256 5.20 -14.58 -7.25
N LEU A 257 5.58 -14.14 -8.45
CA LEU A 257 6.83 -13.45 -8.69
C LEU A 257 6.57 -11.95 -8.71
N LEU A 258 7.07 -11.25 -7.69
CA LEU A 258 6.92 -9.81 -7.49
C LEU A 258 8.16 -9.09 -8.03
N LEU A 259 7.94 -8.05 -8.83
CA LEU A 259 8.96 -7.08 -9.20
C LEU A 259 8.95 -5.98 -8.14
N VAL A 260 10.13 -5.61 -7.62
CA VAL A 260 10.23 -4.73 -6.46
C VAL A 260 11.32 -3.67 -6.56
N GLU A 261 11.08 -2.56 -5.85
CA GLU A 261 12.10 -1.57 -5.51
C GLU A 261 12.54 -1.81 -4.06
N ARG A 262 13.86 -2.06 -3.88
CA ARG A 262 14.48 -2.39 -2.59
C ARG A 262 14.85 -1.13 -1.80
N GLY A 263 14.98 -1.26 -0.49
CA GLY A 263 15.38 -0.15 0.38
C GLY A 263 14.41 1.04 0.30
N ALA A 264 13.12 0.77 0.16
CA ALA A 264 12.09 1.81 0.05
C ALA A 264 11.99 2.65 1.33
N THR A 265 11.47 3.86 1.20
CA THR A 265 11.19 4.79 2.31
C THR A 265 12.37 4.98 3.29
N GLY A 266 13.61 5.00 2.77
CA GLY A 266 14.81 5.26 3.56
C GLY A 266 15.35 4.06 4.36
N SER A 267 14.81 2.85 4.16
CA SER A 267 15.41 1.63 4.70
C SER A 267 16.60 1.16 3.85
N THR A 268 17.41 0.25 4.38
CA THR A 268 18.56 -0.30 3.67
C THR A 268 18.23 -1.69 3.12
N ALA A 269 18.56 -1.94 1.85
CA ALA A 269 18.40 -3.24 1.23
C ALA A 269 19.31 -4.28 1.89
N ALA A 270 18.74 -5.44 2.26
CA ALA A 270 19.42 -6.53 2.96
C ALA A 270 19.15 -7.89 2.28
N SER A 271 19.98 -8.89 2.57
CA SER A 271 19.68 -10.26 2.18
C SER A 271 18.69 -10.90 3.14
N HIS A 272 17.77 -11.71 2.61
CA HIS A 272 16.76 -12.41 3.40
C HIS A 272 16.78 -13.90 3.09
N SER A 273 16.60 -14.72 4.12
CA SER A 273 16.55 -16.18 4.00
C SER A 273 15.24 -16.64 3.39
N ASP A 274 15.23 -17.87 2.89
CA ASP A 274 14.01 -18.59 2.56
C ASP A 274 13.06 -18.64 3.77
N ALA A 275 11.76 -18.65 3.51
CA ALA A 275 10.68 -18.62 4.50
C ALA A 275 10.67 -17.37 5.42
N ALA A 276 11.47 -16.34 5.14
CA ALA A 276 11.39 -15.08 5.89
C ALA A 276 9.97 -14.48 5.82
N THR A 277 9.46 -14.09 6.99
CA THR A 277 8.12 -13.50 7.12
C THR A 277 8.03 -12.17 6.40
N ILE A 278 6.98 -11.99 5.64
CA ILE A 278 6.64 -10.74 4.95
C ILE A 278 5.46 -10.09 5.68
N LEU A 279 5.61 -8.82 6.01
CA LEU A 279 4.54 -7.97 6.47
C LEU A 279 4.24 -6.92 5.38
N ALA A 280 2.99 -6.51 5.24
CA ALA A 280 2.62 -5.39 4.38
C ALA A 280 2.10 -4.24 5.24
N ASN A 281 2.40 -3.00 4.85
CA ASN A 281 1.84 -1.83 5.49
C ASN A 281 0.31 -1.89 5.46
N ASP A 282 -0.34 -1.60 6.59
CA ASP A 282 -1.79 -1.68 6.77
C ASP A 282 -2.35 -0.37 7.30
N PRO A 283 -2.50 0.66 6.46
CA PRO A 283 -3.06 1.93 6.87
C PRO A 283 -4.51 1.77 7.34
N PRO A 284 -5.05 2.74 8.11
CA PRO A 284 -6.43 2.71 8.59
C PRO A 284 -7.44 2.42 7.47
N ALA A 285 -8.52 1.73 7.80
CA ALA A 285 -9.52 1.28 6.81
C ALA A 285 -10.08 2.43 5.96
N LEU A 286 -10.40 3.58 6.57
CA LEU A 286 -10.88 4.77 5.86
C LEU A 286 -9.86 5.33 4.87
N VAL A 287 -8.56 5.23 5.18
CA VAL A 287 -7.46 5.65 4.27
C VAL A 287 -7.43 4.76 3.04
N LYS A 288 -7.53 3.44 3.22
CA LYS A 288 -7.59 2.46 2.12
C LYS A 288 -8.83 2.65 1.26
N GLU A 289 -9.99 2.82 1.89
CA GLU A 289 -11.27 3.03 1.22
C GLU A 289 -11.26 4.33 0.40
N ALA A 290 -10.78 5.43 0.98
CA ALA A 290 -10.68 6.70 0.27
C ALA A 290 -9.71 6.63 -0.91
N ALA A 291 -8.54 6.00 -0.76
CA ALA A 291 -7.58 5.85 -1.84
C ALA A 291 -8.15 5.01 -3.00
N LEU A 292 -8.85 3.91 -2.67
CA LEU A 292 -9.54 3.09 -3.66
C LEU A 292 -10.64 3.88 -4.37
N ALA A 293 -11.48 4.60 -3.63
CA ALA A 293 -12.55 5.42 -4.18
C ALA A 293 -12.02 6.51 -5.13
N TYR A 294 -10.96 7.21 -4.74
CA TYR A 294 -10.29 8.19 -5.60
C TYR A 294 -9.74 7.55 -6.88
N ALA A 295 -9.10 6.38 -6.78
CA ALA A 295 -8.56 5.67 -7.93
C ALA A 295 -9.68 5.25 -8.90
N LEU A 296 -10.80 4.71 -8.38
CA LEU A 296 -11.95 4.31 -9.20
C LEU A 296 -12.61 5.52 -9.88
N VAL A 297 -12.80 6.62 -9.15
CA VAL A 297 -13.34 7.86 -9.72
C VAL A 297 -12.44 8.42 -10.82
N ASP A 298 -11.10 8.45 -10.63
CA ASP A 298 -10.16 8.88 -11.65
C ASP A 298 -10.24 8.01 -12.93
N LEU A 299 -10.36 6.69 -12.74
CA LEU A 299 -10.55 5.77 -13.87
C LEU A 299 -11.87 5.99 -14.60
N GLU A 300 -12.98 6.22 -13.90
CA GLU A 300 -14.28 6.49 -14.51
C GLU A 300 -14.32 7.87 -15.20
N GLN A 301 -13.82 8.91 -14.53
CA GLN A 301 -13.77 10.25 -15.11
C GLN A 301 -12.91 10.34 -16.36
N SER A 302 -11.86 9.52 -16.44
CA SER A 302 -11.03 9.47 -17.65
C SER A 302 -11.79 8.97 -18.89
N LYS A 303 -12.86 8.17 -18.75
CA LYS A 303 -13.73 7.74 -19.86
C LYS A 303 -14.51 8.92 -20.46
N SER A 304 -14.94 9.85 -19.61
CA SER A 304 -15.72 11.02 -19.99
C SER A 304 -14.86 12.25 -20.28
N ALA A 305 -13.52 12.06 -20.47
CA ALA A 305 -12.57 13.17 -20.57
C ALA A 305 -12.74 14.19 -19.42
N TYR A 306 -13.00 13.68 -18.21
CA TYR A 306 -13.30 14.47 -16.99
C TYR A 306 -14.61 15.28 -17.06
N GLY A 307 -15.49 14.97 -17.98
CA GLY A 307 -16.86 15.49 -17.99
C GLY A 307 -17.64 15.01 -16.76
N ARG A 308 -18.49 15.88 -16.19
CA ARG A 308 -19.26 15.57 -14.99
C ARG A 308 -20.43 14.61 -15.28
N VAL A 309 -20.86 14.54 -16.50
CA VAL A 309 -22.02 13.77 -16.95
C VAL A 309 -21.61 12.89 -18.13
N VAL A 310 -21.95 11.61 -18.06
CA VAL A 310 -21.70 10.63 -19.14
C VAL A 310 -23.05 10.11 -19.64
N GLY A 311 -23.25 10.11 -20.96
CA GLY A 311 -24.49 9.69 -21.60
C GLY A 311 -25.42 10.85 -21.96
N ALA A 312 -26.53 10.53 -22.61
CA ALA A 312 -27.55 11.49 -23.00
C ALA A 312 -28.95 10.91 -22.80
N GLY A 313 -29.93 11.76 -22.43
CA GLY A 313 -31.31 11.36 -22.20
C GLY A 313 -31.47 10.49 -20.95
N ASP A 314 -32.36 9.51 -21.00
CA ASP A 314 -32.68 8.62 -19.86
C ASP A 314 -31.51 7.72 -19.42
N ASN A 315 -30.45 7.62 -20.22
CA ASN A 315 -29.21 6.88 -19.91
C ASN A 315 -28.09 7.77 -19.37
N GLN A 316 -28.42 8.96 -18.89
CA GLN A 316 -27.46 9.86 -18.29
C GLN A 316 -27.01 9.34 -16.92
N MET A 317 -25.72 9.04 -16.79
CA MET A 317 -25.11 8.67 -15.50
C MET A 317 -24.33 9.86 -14.97
N GLU A 318 -24.68 10.31 -13.76
CA GLU A 318 -23.91 11.31 -13.03
C GLU A 318 -22.70 10.60 -12.41
N ALA A 319 -21.49 11.10 -12.66
CA ALA A 319 -20.30 10.55 -12.02
C ALA A 319 -20.44 10.61 -10.50
N ALA A 320 -20.10 9.50 -9.83
CA ALA A 320 -20.39 9.25 -8.39
C ALA A 320 -19.67 10.22 -7.44
N GLY A 321 -20.04 11.50 -7.45
CA GLY A 321 -19.44 12.53 -6.60
C GLY A 321 -19.90 12.48 -5.14
N ARG A 322 -21.15 12.12 -4.87
CA ARG A 322 -21.71 12.18 -3.50
C ARG A 322 -21.12 11.12 -2.57
N GLY A 323 -20.85 9.91 -3.06
CA GLY A 323 -20.23 8.84 -2.28
C GLY A 323 -18.79 9.17 -1.88
N LEU A 324 -17.99 9.68 -2.82
CA LEU A 324 -16.62 10.09 -2.55
C LEU A 324 -16.55 11.26 -1.56
N ASP A 325 -17.41 12.28 -1.71
CA ASP A 325 -17.44 13.44 -0.82
C ASP A 325 -17.73 13.03 0.64
N ALA A 326 -18.61 12.05 0.85
CA ALA A 326 -18.89 11.52 2.19
C ALA A 326 -17.66 10.81 2.77
N ILE A 327 -17.02 9.92 2.00
CA ILE A 327 -15.80 9.20 2.41
C ILE A 327 -14.69 10.18 2.75
N VAL A 328 -14.47 11.20 1.93
CA VAL A 328 -13.44 12.23 2.15
C VAL A 328 -13.74 13.06 3.39
N LYS A 329 -15.00 13.41 3.63
CA LYS A 329 -15.40 14.13 4.84
C LYS A 329 -15.14 13.31 6.10
N ASP A 330 -15.49 12.03 6.08
CA ASP A 330 -15.24 11.11 7.20
C ASP A 330 -13.72 10.88 7.40
N LEU A 331 -12.97 10.75 6.32
CA LEU A 331 -11.51 10.65 6.36
C LEU A 331 -10.87 11.88 7.01
N ILE A 332 -11.28 13.09 6.61
CA ILE A 332 -10.78 14.35 7.20
C ILE A 332 -11.18 14.47 8.66
N ALA A 333 -12.42 14.09 9.02
CA ALA A 333 -12.88 14.12 10.40
C ALA A 333 -12.09 13.16 11.31
N ALA A 334 -11.76 11.97 10.81
CA ALA A 334 -11.04 10.94 11.58
C ALA A 334 -9.51 11.14 11.59
N HIS A 335 -8.94 11.59 10.49
CA HIS A 335 -7.48 11.59 10.29
C HIS A 335 -6.92 12.94 9.82
N GLY A 336 -7.76 13.91 9.48
CA GLY A 336 -7.31 15.22 9.02
C GLY A 336 -6.61 15.99 10.13
N ARG A 337 -5.57 16.74 9.78
CA ARG A 337 -4.98 17.75 10.66
C ARG A 337 -5.70 19.06 10.53
N VAL A 338 -6.05 19.65 11.65
CA VAL A 338 -6.47 21.05 11.69
C VAL A 338 -5.21 21.90 11.46
N ARG A 339 -5.08 22.54 10.31
CA ARG A 339 -4.11 23.61 10.16
C ARG A 339 -4.55 24.75 11.10
N VAL A 340 -3.84 24.89 12.21
CA VAL A 340 -3.92 26.15 12.98
C VAL A 340 -3.31 27.19 12.06
N GLY A 341 -4.13 28.05 11.48
CA GLY A 341 -3.70 29.11 10.62
C GLY A 341 -2.66 29.93 11.37
N ALA A 342 -1.55 30.26 10.68
CA ALA A 342 -0.66 31.30 11.12
C ALA A 342 -1.52 32.61 11.19
N ALA A 343 -1.86 33.06 12.41
CA ALA A 343 -2.43 34.36 12.68
C ALA A 343 -1.31 35.38 12.65
#